data_cf90d228e500e5112ada1c838e8dde2d
#
_entry.id   cf90d228e500e5112ada1c838e8dde2d
#
_cell.length_a   1.000
_cell.length_b   1.000
_cell.length_c   1.000
_cell.angle_alpha   90.00
_cell.angle_beta   90.00
_cell.angle_gamma   90.00
#
_symmetry.space_group_name_H-M   'P 1'
#
loop_
_entity.id
_entity.type
_entity.pdbx_description
1 polymer ?
#
loop_
_entity_poly.entity_id
_entity_poly.type
_entity_poly.pdbx_seq_one_letter_code
_entity_poly.pdbx_strand_id
1 'polypeptide(L)'
;MKNIAIIPARMESTRYPGKPMKKICGMPMIGHVYYRARMISNIDLVCVATCNKVIFDYITSIGGLAVMTSNDHERASDRASEALLLIEKKENTLFDMVAMIQGDEPLLNPNDIKLGLMELTNTKDINIVNLMGEFKLGDDSYDK
;
A
#
# COMPACT_ATOMS: atom_id res chain seq x y z
N MET A 1 16.36 11.69 4.17
CA MET A 1 15.81 10.37 3.84
C MET A 1 14.54 10.58 3.05
N LYS A 2 14.41 9.88 1.91
CA LYS A 2 13.20 9.90 1.08
C LYS A 2 12.48 8.56 1.22
N ASN A 3 11.22 8.59 1.60
CA ASN A 3 10.44 7.40 1.89
C ASN A 3 9.21 7.34 0.99
N ILE A 4 8.87 6.15 0.50
CA ILE A 4 7.71 5.92 -0.35
C ILE A 4 6.77 4.89 0.27
N ALA A 5 5.46 5.14 0.17
CA ALA A 5 4.45 4.12 0.40
C ALA A 5 3.92 3.59 -0.94
N ILE A 6 3.94 2.29 -1.12
CA ILE A 6 3.41 1.63 -2.31
C ILE A 6 2.25 0.74 -1.89
N ILE A 7 1.11 0.94 -2.57
CA ILE A 7 -0.15 0.22 -2.32
C ILE A 7 -0.41 -0.68 -3.53
N PRO A 8 0.00 -1.95 -3.51
CA PRO A 8 -0.34 -2.88 -4.58
C PRO A 8 -1.84 -3.20 -4.53
N ALA A 9 -2.50 -3.13 -5.70
CA ALA A 9 -3.92 -3.41 -5.83
C ALA A 9 -4.25 -4.04 -7.18
N ARG A 10 -5.17 -5.03 -7.18
CA ARG A 10 -5.69 -5.65 -8.40
C ARG A 10 -7.16 -6.00 -8.25
N MET A 11 -7.89 -6.05 -9.36
CA MET A 11 -9.31 -6.40 -9.39
C MET A 11 -9.53 -7.91 -9.19
N GLU A 12 -8.58 -8.73 -9.60
CA GLU A 12 -8.62 -10.17 -9.52
C GLU A 12 -8.40 -10.61 -8.06
N SER A 13 -9.42 -11.15 -7.46
CA SER A 13 -9.40 -11.80 -6.16
C SER A 13 -10.32 -13.02 -6.23
N THR A 14 -9.81 -14.17 -5.85
CA THR A 14 -10.59 -15.42 -5.84
C THR A 14 -11.76 -15.37 -4.86
N ARG A 15 -11.58 -14.70 -3.73
CA ARG A 15 -12.60 -14.60 -2.67
C ARG A 15 -13.61 -13.47 -2.90
N TYR A 16 -13.18 -12.34 -3.43
CA TYR A 16 -14.06 -11.18 -3.64
C TYR A 16 -13.58 -10.32 -4.82
N PRO A 17 -13.99 -10.67 -6.07
CA PRO A 17 -13.59 -9.93 -7.27
C PRO A 17 -14.00 -8.46 -7.20
N GLY A 18 -13.14 -7.57 -7.66
CA GLY A 18 -13.41 -6.13 -7.69
C GLY A 18 -13.36 -5.43 -6.34
N LYS A 19 -12.87 -6.10 -5.29
CA LYS A 19 -12.79 -5.58 -3.91
C LYS A 19 -12.24 -4.16 -3.82
N PRO A 20 -11.12 -3.77 -4.50
CA PRO A 20 -10.57 -2.42 -4.37
C PRO A 20 -11.53 -1.31 -4.80
N MET A 21 -12.43 -1.59 -5.74
CA MET A 21 -13.40 -0.61 -6.28
C MET A 21 -14.77 -0.68 -5.59
N LYS A 22 -14.98 -1.57 -4.63
CA LYS A 22 -16.20 -1.59 -3.83
C LYS A 22 -16.27 -0.37 -2.91
N LYS A 23 -17.43 0.26 -2.87
CA LYS A 23 -17.63 1.50 -2.11
C LYS A 23 -17.87 1.20 -0.63
N ILE A 24 -17.17 1.94 0.21
CA ILE A 24 -17.38 2.04 1.66
C ILE A 24 -17.74 3.51 1.91
N CYS A 25 -18.92 3.79 2.44
CA CYS A 25 -19.40 5.17 2.65
C CYS A 25 -19.25 6.06 1.40
N GLY A 26 -19.60 5.53 0.22
CA GLY A 26 -19.58 6.27 -1.05
C GLY A 26 -18.23 6.35 -1.79
N MET A 27 -17.12 5.97 -1.16
CA MET A 27 -15.77 5.99 -1.73
C MET A 27 -15.27 4.55 -1.97
N PRO A 28 -14.62 4.25 -3.12
CA PRO A 28 -13.94 2.98 -3.33
C PRO A 28 -12.96 2.65 -2.20
N MET A 29 -12.88 1.38 -1.81
CA MET A 29 -12.02 0.92 -0.72
C MET A 29 -10.56 1.36 -0.91
N ILE A 30 -10.02 1.26 -2.12
CA ILE A 30 -8.66 1.69 -2.43
C ILE A 30 -8.44 3.19 -2.17
N GLY A 31 -9.47 4.01 -2.31
CA GLY A 31 -9.42 5.43 -1.98
C GLY A 31 -9.22 5.67 -0.48
N HIS A 32 -9.89 4.91 0.37
CA HIS A 32 -9.68 4.98 1.83
C HIS A 32 -8.25 4.63 2.19
N VAL A 33 -7.70 3.54 1.63
CA VAL A 33 -6.30 3.15 1.86
C VAL A 33 -5.35 4.24 1.40
N TYR A 34 -5.56 4.78 0.19
CA TYR A 34 -4.73 5.84 -0.38
C TYR A 34 -4.70 7.10 0.49
N TYR A 35 -5.87 7.60 0.91
CA TYR A 35 -5.94 8.81 1.74
C TYR A 35 -5.31 8.59 3.12
N ARG A 36 -5.49 7.41 3.74
CA ARG A 36 -4.84 7.09 5.02
C ARG A 36 -3.33 6.97 4.88
N ALA A 37 -2.83 6.37 3.81
CA ALA A 37 -1.39 6.32 3.53
C ALA A 37 -0.79 7.74 3.38
N ARG A 38 -1.52 8.66 2.77
CA ARG A 38 -1.10 10.08 2.68
C ARG A 38 -1.05 10.84 4.00
N MET A 39 -1.66 10.31 5.06
CA MET A 39 -1.59 10.89 6.40
C MET A 39 -0.32 10.46 7.17
N ILE A 40 0.49 9.57 6.64
CA ILE A 40 1.73 9.10 7.27
C ILE A 40 2.78 10.21 7.16
N SER A 41 3.17 10.79 8.28
CA SER A 41 4.02 11.99 8.31
C SER A 41 5.45 11.80 7.78
N ASN A 42 5.94 10.56 7.73
CA ASN A 42 7.33 10.25 7.31
C ASN A 42 7.36 9.61 5.90
N ILE A 43 6.32 9.82 5.10
CA ILE A 43 6.25 9.36 3.71
C ILE A 43 6.23 10.59 2.79
N ASP A 44 7.16 10.63 1.85
CA ASP A 44 7.29 11.73 0.88
C ASP A 44 6.40 11.50 -0.35
N LEU A 45 6.17 10.24 -0.71
CA LEU A 45 5.37 9.88 -1.87
C LEU A 45 4.49 8.67 -1.59
N VAL A 46 3.24 8.73 -2.03
CA VAL A 46 2.30 7.59 -1.98
C VAL A 46 1.90 7.22 -3.39
N CYS A 47 2.04 5.94 -3.74
CA CYS A 47 1.71 5.40 -5.05
C CYS A 47 0.81 4.18 -4.94
N VAL A 48 -0.16 4.06 -5.85
CA VAL A 48 -0.93 2.82 -6.07
C VAL A 48 -0.34 2.09 -7.27
N ALA A 49 0.10 0.85 -7.06
CA ALA A 49 0.63 -0.03 -8.10
C ALA A 49 -0.44 -1.01 -8.56
N THR A 50 -0.80 -0.98 -9.84
CA THR A 50 -1.91 -1.81 -10.35
C THR A 50 -1.69 -2.24 -11.80
N CYS A 51 -2.25 -3.38 -12.18
CA CYS A 51 -2.38 -3.80 -13.57
C CYS A 51 -3.76 -3.45 -14.18
N ASN A 52 -4.66 -2.86 -13.39
CA ASN A 52 -6.04 -2.63 -13.81
C ASN A 52 -6.31 -1.14 -14.06
N LYS A 53 -6.68 -0.84 -15.31
CA LYS A 53 -6.96 0.54 -15.73
C LYS A 53 -8.00 1.24 -14.86
N VAL A 54 -9.03 0.55 -14.39
CA VAL A 54 -10.09 1.14 -13.57
C VAL A 54 -9.56 1.67 -12.24
N ILE A 55 -8.61 0.97 -11.62
CA ILE A 55 -7.94 1.43 -10.37
C ILE A 55 -7.03 2.61 -10.70
N PHE A 56 -6.24 2.50 -11.77
CA PHE A 56 -5.35 3.57 -12.24
C PHE A 56 -6.12 4.87 -12.49
N ASP A 57 -7.19 4.80 -13.28
CA ASP A 57 -8.01 5.96 -13.63
C ASP A 57 -8.67 6.59 -12.40
N TYR A 58 -9.16 5.77 -11.48
CA TYR A 58 -9.75 6.25 -10.24
C TYR A 58 -8.72 7.02 -9.39
N ILE A 59 -7.57 6.44 -9.12
CA ILE A 59 -6.53 7.09 -8.31
C ILE A 59 -6.05 8.38 -8.96
N THR A 60 -5.87 8.38 -10.27
CA THR A 60 -5.51 9.59 -11.03
C THR A 60 -6.60 10.66 -10.94
N SER A 61 -7.88 10.27 -11.01
CA SER A 61 -9.02 11.21 -10.93
C SER A 61 -9.13 11.92 -9.59
N ILE A 62 -8.62 11.31 -8.51
CA ILE A 62 -8.57 11.96 -7.18
C ILE A 62 -7.22 12.67 -6.92
N GLY A 63 -6.41 12.89 -7.96
CA GLY A 63 -5.11 13.55 -7.87
C GLY A 63 -4.01 12.70 -7.26
N GLY A 64 -4.20 11.38 -7.22
CA GLY A 64 -3.21 10.43 -6.71
C GLY A 64 -2.22 9.97 -7.77
N LEU A 65 -1.07 9.46 -7.32
CA LEU A 65 -0.11 8.79 -8.18
C LEU A 65 -0.48 7.32 -8.32
N ALA A 66 -0.70 6.89 -9.56
CA ALA A 66 -0.84 5.48 -9.90
C ALA A 66 0.22 5.07 -10.92
N VAL A 67 0.68 3.82 -10.83
CA VAL A 67 1.64 3.23 -11.76
C VAL A 67 1.07 1.93 -12.30
N MET A 68 1.08 1.81 -13.63
CA MET A 68 0.72 0.55 -14.30
C MET A 68 1.89 -0.42 -14.21
N THR A 69 1.60 -1.63 -13.73
CA THR A 69 2.55 -2.73 -13.57
C THR A 69 2.11 -3.94 -14.39
N SER A 70 3.01 -4.92 -14.58
CA SER A 70 2.66 -6.16 -15.27
C SER A 70 1.46 -6.88 -14.64
N ASN A 71 0.70 -7.55 -15.49
CA ASN A 71 -0.38 -8.44 -15.04
C ASN A 71 0.13 -9.78 -14.48
N ASP A 72 1.38 -10.13 -14.78
CA ASP A 72 1.97 -11.43 -14.44
C ASP A 72 2.35 -11.56 -12.96
N HIS A 73 2.32 -10.46 -12.20
CA HIS A 73 2.65 -10.50 -10.78
C HIS A 73 1.58 -11.20 -9.96
N GLU A 74 1.92 -12.32 -9.38
CA GLU A 74 1.07 -13.04 -8.43
C GLU A 74 1.16 -12.45 -7.02
N ARG A 75 2.35 -11.98 -6.63
CA ARG A 75 2.62 -11.44 -5.29
C ARG A 75 2.54 -9.91 -5.26
N ALA A 76 2.03 -9.40 -4.16
CA ALA A 76 1.96 -7.96 -3.91
C ALA A 76 3.36 -7.31 -3.86
N SER A 77 4.35 -8.02 -3.31
CA SER A 77 5.76 -7.58 -3.23
C SER A 77 6.39 -7.38 -4.61
N ASP A 78 6.13 -8.29 -5.56
CA ASP A 78 6.70 -8.21 -6.91
C ASP A 78 6.13 -7.00 -7.65
N ARG A 79 4.83 -6.75 -7.49
CA ARG A 79 4.16 -5.55 -8.02
C ARG A 79 4.70 -4.26 -7.40
N ALA A 80 4.91 -4.26 -6.09
CA ALA A 80 5.47 -3.10 -5.40
C ALA A 80 6.91 -2.83 -5.84
N SER A 81 7.71 -3.87 -6.04
CA SER A 81 9.09 -3.77 -6.53
C SER A 81 9.15 -3.17 -7.95
N GLU A 82 8.33 -3.65 -8.89
CA GLU A 82 8.25 -3.07 -10.23
C GLU A 82 7.85 -1.59 -10.19
N ALA A 83 6.82 -1.26 -9.39
CA ALA A 83 6.37 0.11 -9.26
C ALA A 83 7.46 1.03 -8.69
N LEU A 84 8.23 0.56 -7.69
CA LEU A 84 9.37 1.30 -7.14
C LEU A 84 10.37 1.64 -8.24
N LEU A 85 10.84 0.65 -8.99
CA LEU A 85 11.82 0.83 -10.06
C LEU A 85 11.33 1.81 -11.14
N LEU A 86 10.05 1.73 -11.52
CA LEU A 86 9.45 2.64 -12.50
C LEU A 86 9.42 4.08 -12.00
N ILE A 87 9.08 4.28 -10.72
CA ILE A 87 9.03 5.61 -10.10
C ILE A 87 10.44 6.17 -9.96
N GLU A 88 11.39 5.42 -9.44
CA GLU A 88 12.78 5.84 -9.27
C GLU A 88 13.41 6.26 -10.59
N LYS A 89 13.17 5.49 -11.65
CA LYS A 89 13.62 5.83 -12.99
C LYS A 89 12.96 7.10 -13.52
N LYS A 90 11.65 7.26 -13.33
CA LYS A 90 10.89 8.43 -13.80
C LYS A 90 11.29 9.71 -13.08
N GLU A 91 11.42 9.64 -11.77
CA GLU A 91 11.71 10.80 -10.90
C GLU A 91 13.22 11.05 -10.76
N ASN A 92 14.08 10.18 -11.35
CA ASN A 92 15.54 10.19 -11.21
C ASN A 92 15.96 10.33 -9.73
N THR A 93 15.36 9.53 -8.88
CA THR A 93 15.55 9.57 -7.42
C THR A 93 15.50 8.16 -6.86
N LEU A 94 16.25 7.90 -5.79
CA LEU A 94 16.17 6.67 -5.01
C LEU A 94 15.41 6.93 -3.71
N PHE A 95 14.70 5.92 -3.22
CA PHE A 95 14.05 5.96 -1.92
C PHE A 95 14.83 5.14 -0.91
N ASP A 96 15.00 5.71 0.28
CA ASP A 96 15.74 5.07 1.39
C ASP A 96 14.91 3.97 2.05
N MET A 97 13.59 4.17 2.15
CA MET A 97 12.66 3.21 2.75
C MET A 97 11.37 3.08 1.92
N VAL A 98 10.85 1.87 1.90
CA VAL A 98 9.60 1.51 1.23
C VAL A 98 8.62 0.92 2.23
N ALA A 99 7.47 1.56 2.40
CA ALA A 99 6.34 0.98 3.13
C ALA A 99 5.38 0.32 2.13
N MET A 100 5.31 -1.01 2.13
CA MET A 100 4.28 -1.72 1.36
C MET A 100 3.00 -1.82 2.18
N ILE A 101 1.94 -1.20 1.69
CA ILE A 101 0.64 -1.13 2.35
C ILE A 101 -0.37 -1.98 1.57
N GLN A 102 -1.04 -2.91 2.25
CA GLN A 102 -2.04 -3.75 1.61
C GLN A 102 -3.23 -2.92 1.12
N GLY A 103 -3.62 -3.10 -0.15
CA GLY A 103 -4.70 -2.35 -0.78
C GLY A 103 -6.11 -2.66 -0.24
N ASP A 104 -6.22 -3.55 0.72
CA ASP A 104 -7.48 -3.98 1.35
C ASP A 104 -7.56 -3.68 2.86
N GLU A 105 -6.77 -2.74 3.34
CA GLU A 105 -6.78 -2.26 4.73
C GLU A 105 -7.35 -0.83 4.83
N PRO A 106 -8.68 -0.63 4.64
CA PRO A 106 -9.28 0.70 4.63
C PRO A 106 -9.26 1.40 6.00
N LEU A 107 -8.98 0.67 7.08
CA LEU A 107 -8.85 1.20 8.44
C LEU A 107 -7.38 1.32 8.89
N LEU A 108 -6.42 1.22 7.97
CA LEU A 108 -5.00 1.43 8.25
C LEU A 108 -4.79 2.61 9.21
N ASN A 109 -4.03 2.38 10.28
CA ASN A 109 -3.62 3.46 11.18
C ASN A 109 -2.28 4.05 10.70
N PRO A 110 -2.22 5.31 10.28
CA PRO A 110 -0.98 5.94 9.81
C PRO A 110 0.16 5.93 10.83
N ASN A 111 -0.17 5.98 12.14
CA ASN A 111 0.84 5.97 13.18
C ASN A 111 1.57 4.62 13.28
N ASP A 112 0.91 3.50 13.00
CA ASP A 112 1.56 2.20 13.07
C ASP A 112 2.64 2.06 11.99
N ILE A 113 2.36 2.52 10.76
CA ILE A 113 3.35 2.56 9.68
C ILE A 113 4.50 3.50 10.06
N LYS A 114 4.20 4.67 10.62
CA LYS A 114 5.22 5.61 11.09
C LYS A 114 6.15 4.96 12.13
N LEU A 115 5.61 4.23 13.09
CA LEU A 115 6.41 3.51 14.08
C LEU A 115 7.31 2.45 13.44
N GLY A 116 6.80 1.69 12.46
CA GLY A 116 7.61 0.74 11.70
C GLY A 116 8.78 1.40 10.96
N LEU A 117 8.57 2.54 10.32
CA LEU A 117 9.63 3.30 9.66
C LEU A 117 10.65 3.87 10.66
N MET A 118 10.20 4.31 11.83
CA MET A 118 11.09 4.76 12.90
C MET A 118 11.96 3.62 13.44
N GLU A 119 11.40 2.43 13.57
CA GLU A 119 12.15 1.24 13.99
C GLU A 119 13.27 0.89 12.99
N LEU A 120 12.98 0.91 11.68
CA LEU A 120 14.00 0.74 10.64
C LEU A 120 15.13 1.79 10.71
N THR A 121 14.79 3.02 11.12
CA THR A 121 15.77 4.10 11.23
C THR A 121 16.64 3.96 12.47
N ASN A 122 16.05 3.53 13.58
CA ASN A 122 16.69 3.58 14.90
C ASN A 122 17.45 2.29 15.24
N THR A 123 17.08 1.17 14.63
CA THR A 123 17.68 -0.14 14.91
C THR A 123 18.69 -0.51 13.84
N LYS A 124 19.95 -0.67 14.25
CA LYS A 124 21.02 -1.12 13.34
C LYS A 124 20.80 -2.59 12.97
N ASP A 125 21.26 -2.96 11.79
CA ASP A 125 21.28 -4.34 11.28
C ASP A 125 19.92 -4.97 11.00
N ILE A 126 18.82 -4.19 10.98
CA ILE A 126 17.53 -4.63 10.47
C ILE A 126 17.22 -3.95 9.13
N ASN A 127 16.69 -4.71 8.19
CA ASN A 127 16.31 -4.23 6.86
C ASN A 127 14.81 -4.36 6.59
N ILE A 128 14.07 -5.04 7.47
CA ILE A 128 12.64 -5.31 7.32
C ILE A 128 11.96 -5.19 8.68
N VAL A 129 10.82 -4.52 8.70
CA VAL A 129 9.88 -4.50 9.83
C VAL A 129 8.51 -4.94 9.33
N ASN A 130 7.92 -5.94 9.98
CA ASN A 130 6.54 -6.35 9.76
C ASN A 130 5.67 -5.90 10.93
N LEU A 131 4.56 -5.23 10.63
CA LEU A 131 3.57 -4.87 11.63
C LEU A 131 2.64 -6.06 11.88
N MET A 132 2.43 -6.40 13.15
CA MET A 132 1.53 -7.46 13.57
C MET A 132 0.58 -6.95 14.65
N GLY A 133 -0.69 -7.37 14.59
CA GLY A 133 -1.66 -7.14 15.65
C GLY A 133 -1.64 -8.28 16.68
N GLU A 134 -1.86 -7.98 17.94
CA GLU A 134 -2.14 -8.99 18.95
C GLU A 134 -3.61 -9.43 18.87
N PHE A 135 -3.84 -10.75 18.82
CA PHE A 135 -5.16 -11.31 18.98
C PHE A 135 -5.47 -11.45 20.47
N LYS A 136 -6.58 -10.86 20.91
CA LYS A 136 -7.08 -11.08 22.26
C LYS A 136 -7.90 -12.37 22.31
N LEU A 137 -7.73 -13.17 23.36
CA LEU A 137 -8.60 -14.32 23.65
C LEU A 137 -10.07 -13.81 23.69
N GLY A 138 -10.91 -14.29 22.76
CA GLY A 138 -12.28 -13.83 22.60
C GLY A 138 -12.58 -13.07 21.31
N ASP A 139 -11.61 -12.83 20.46
CA ASP A 139 -11.86 -12.37 19.09
C ASP A 139 -12.40 -13.55 18.25
N ASP A 140 -13.68 -13.51 17.92
CA ASP A 140 -14.43 -14.56 17.20
C ASP A 140 -13.96 -14.79 15.74
N SER A 141 -12.80 -14.30 15.36
CA SER A 141 -12.26 -14.39 14.01
C SER A 141 -11.64 -15.74 13.64
N TYR A 142 -11.56 -16.69 14.59
CA TYR A 142 -10.95 -18.01 14.38
C TYR A 142 -11.93 -19.16 14.07
N ASP A 143 -13.24 -18.94 14.15
CA ASP A 143 -14.26 -19.98 13.98
C ASP A 143 -14.94 -19.92 12.60
N LYS A 144 -14.16 -19.76 11.50
CA LYS A 144 -14.72 -20.02 10.15
C LYS A 144 -13.65 -20.54 9.20
#